data_ce0dd2dfbb2cd165bc219bae5b7a6319
#
_entry.id   ce0dd2dfbb2cd165bc219bae5b7a6319
#
_cell.length_a   1.000
_cell.length_b   1.000
_cell.length_c   1.000
_cell.angle_alpha   90.00
_cell.angle_beta   90.00
_cell.angle_gamma   90.00
#
_symmetry.space_group_name_H-M   'P 1'
#
loop_
_entity.id
_entity.type
_entity.pdbx_description
1 polymer ?
#
loop_
_entity_poly.entity_id
_entity_poly.type
_entity_poly.pdbx_seq_one_letter_code
_entity_poly.pdbx_strand_id
1 'polypeptide(L)'
;PRDSGPHTLAAPRTAEKKKPMTPAEHFRDTLARAPITALAPMQDVTDLPFWRLMAKYGGPDLYVTEYFRVREGSRLEKPILKSITQNPTGKPALAQLIGNHIPSLIRTARELQQHPIAGIDLNLGCPAPVVYKKCAGGGLLRDPAQVDAILGALRDAVKIPFTVKTRIGFDDPAVFEKLLPIFAKHSINLLTVHGRTVREGYRSGVHYDFIARAVEALPCPVLANGNVYSAAKAAAVLADTH
;
A
#
# COMPACT_ATOMS: atom_id res chain seq x y z
N PRO A 1 -45.77 -59.07 17.19
CA PRO A 1 -44.50 -58.57 17.63
C PRO A 1 -43.93 -57.63 16.56
N ARG A 2 -43.81 -56.37 16.90
CA ARG A 2 -43.20 -55.38 16.03
C ARG A 2 -41.74 -55.19 16.47
N ASP A 3 -40.83 -55.55 15.59
CA ASP A 3 -39.40 -55.43 15.79
C ASP A 3 -39.01 -53.95 15.55
N SER A 4 -38.59 -53.26 16.58
CA SER A 4 -38.06 -51.89 16.52
C SER A 4 -36.55 -51.97 16.58
N GLY A 5 -35.92 -51.97 15.37
CA GLY A 5 -34.47 -51.88 15.23
C GLY A 5 -33.91 -50.55 15.73
N PRO A 6 -32.65 -50.52 16.20
CA PRO A 6 -32.06 -49.33 16.81
C PRO A 6 -31.75 -48.24 15.75
N HIS A 7 -32.35 -47.06 15.94
CA HIS A 7 -31.98 -45.84 15.19
C HIS A 7 -30.57 -45.39 15.60
N THR A 8 -29.61 -45.65 14.74
CA THR A 8 -28.26 -45.12 14.90
C THR A 8 -28.28 -43.62 14.59
N LEU A 9 -28.19 -42.79 15.61
CA LEU A 9 -27.99 -41.35 15.45
C LEU A 9 -26.61 -41.08 14.82
N ALA A 10 -26.60 -40.53 13.62
CA ALA A 10 -25.36 -40.10 12.96
C ALA A 10 -24.69 -39.02 13.81
N ALA A 11 -23.39 -39.21 14.10
CA ALA A 11 -22.59 -38.24 14.82
C ALA A 11 -22.55 -36.89 14.06
N PRO A 12 -22.58 -35.75 14.76
CA PRO A 12 -22.53 -34.46 14.11
C PRO A 12 -21.20 -34.30 13.34
N ARG A 13 -21.30 -33.95 12.06
CA ARG A 13 -20.12 -33.63 11.21
C ARG A 13 -19.35 -32.53 11.90
N THR A 14 -18.11 -32.81 12.29
CA THR A 14 -17.18 -31.83 12.84
C THR A 14 -17.04 -30.69 11.82
N ALA A 15 -17.41 -29.46 12.22
CA ALA A 15 -17.21 -28.27 11.40
C ALA A 15 -15.71 -28.13 11.10
N GLU A 16 -15.34 -28.25 9.84
CA GLU A 16 -13.97 -27.97 9.38
C GLU A 16 -13.60 -26.57 9.84
N LYS A 17 -12.59 -26.47 10.70
CA LYS A 17 -12.01 -25.18 11.11
C LYS A 17 -11.41 -24.53 9.86
N LYS A 18 -12.05 -23.50 9.33
CA LYS A 18 -11.49 -22.70 8.22
C LYS A 18 -10.07 -22.27 8.58
N LYS A 19 -9.12 -22.58 7.70
CA LYS A 19 -7.73 -22.13 7.85
C LYS A 19 -7.72 -20.61 8.00
N PRO A 20 -6.94 -20.04 8.96
CA PRO A 20 -6.86 -18.60 9.12
C PRO A 20 -6.32 -17.96 7.83
N MET A 21 -6.95 -16.87 7.42
CA MET A 21 -6.61 -16.11 6.22
C MET A 21 -5.19 -15.52 6.36
N THR A 22 -4.38 -15.63 5.32
CA THR A 22 -3.06 -14.98 5.28
C THR A 22 -3.22 -13.46 5.18
N PRO A 23 -2.21 -12.65 5.59
CA PRO A 23 -2.25 -11.19 5.42
C PRO A 23 -2.49 -10.75 3.96
N ALA A 24 -1.90 -11.46 2.99
CA ALA A 24 -2.09 -11.20 1.57
C ALA A 24 -3.51 -11.50 1.06
N GLU A 25 -4.14 -12.57 1.56
CA GLU A 25 -5.55 -12.88 1.28
C GLU A 25 -6.45 -11.82 1.90
N HIS A 26 -6.18 -11.41 3.14
CA HIS A 26 -6.93 -10.36 3.83
C HIS A 26 -6.86 -9.02 3.07
N PHE A 27 -5.70 -8.67 2.49
CA PHE A 27 -5.57 -7.48 1.65
C PHE A 27 -6.45 -7.55 0.40
N ARG A 28 -6.43 -8.68 -0.32
CA ARG A 28 -7.26 -8.87 -1.53
C ARG A 28 -8.76 -8.80 -1.20
N ASP A 29 -9.16 -9.43 -0.10
CA ASP A 29 -10.53 -9.39 0.38
C ASP A 29 -10.95 -7.96 0.80
N THR A 30 -10.03 -7.19 1.39
CA THR A 30 -10.25 -5.78 1.72
C THR A 30 -10.48 -4.95 0.46
N LEU A 31 -9.64 -5.09 -0.56
CA LEU A 31 -9.81 -4.36 -1.82
C LEU A 31 -11.10 -4.72 -2.56
N ALA A 32 -11.57 -5.97 -2.43
CA ALA A 32 -12.83 -6.39 -3.04
C ALA A 32 -14.08 -5.75 -2.42
N ARG A 33 -13.96 -5.09 -1.26
CA ARG A 33 -15.05 -4.40 -0.55
C ARG A 33 -15.12 -2.90 -0.83
N ALA A 34 -14.43 -2.41 -1.87
CA ALA A 34 -14.41 -0.97 -2.19
C ALA A 34 -15.81 -0.32 -2.07
N PRO A 35 -15.90 0.96 -1.63
CA PRO A 35 -14.77 1.84 -1.33
C PRO A 35 -14.12 1.53 0.03
N ILE A 36 -12.80 1.68 0.10
CA ILE A 36 -12.00 1.46 1.32
C ILE A 36 -11.27 2.72 1.76
N THR A 37 -10.87 2.74 3.02
CA THR A 37 -10.01 3.78 3.60
C THR A 37 -8.63 3.23 3.93
N ALA A 38 -7.59 4.06 3.78
CA ALA A 38 -6.23 3.69 4.13
C ALA A 38 -5.54 4.77 4.94
N LEU A 39 -4.71 4.37 5.91
CA LEU A 39 -3.85 5.31 6.62
C LEU A 39 -2.67 5.68 5.72
N ALA A 40 -2.59 6.95 5.33
CA ALA A 40 -1.44 7.45 4.59
C ALA A 40 -0.18 7.40 5.48
N PRO A 41 0.92 6.77 5.04
CA PRO A 41 2.15 6.69 5.82
C PRO A 41 2.81 8.07 5.94
N MET A 42 3.12 8.47 7.16
CA MET A 42 3.87 9.69 7.46
C MET A 42 5.00 9.36 8.43
N GLN A 43 6.23 9.60 7.99
CA GLN A 43 7.43 9.31 8.77
C GLN A 43 7.42 10.09 10.10
N ASP A 44 7.78 9.42 11.18
CA ASP A 44 7.82 9.93 12.55
C ASP A 44 6.44 10.38 13.10
N VAL A 45 5.33 9.91 12.45
CA VAL A 45 3.95 10.20 12.87
C VAL A 45 3.10 8.95 12.93
N THR A 46 3.04 8.15 11.87
CA THR A 46 2.13 6.99 11.79
C THR A 46 2.79 5.71 12.28
N ASP A 47 3.41 5.78 13.43
CA ASP A 47 4.11 4.71 14.13
C ASP A 47 3.16 3.74 14.87
N LEU A 48 3.71 2.77 15.58
CA LEU A 48 2.92 1.80 16.33
C LEU A 48 2.02 2.42 17.42
N PRO A 49 2.45 3.41 18.23
CA PRO A 49 1.57 4.17 19.11
C PRO A 49 0.38 4.80 18.40
N PHE A 50 0.61 5.40 17.22
CA PHE A 50 -0.47 5.97 16.43
C PHE A 50 -1.43 4.89 15.92
N TRP A 51 -0.94 3.72 15.49
CA TRP A 51 -1.79 2.60 15.09
C TRP A 51 -2.67 2.08 16.23
N ARG A 52 -2.12 2.03 17.46
CA ARG A 52 -2.89 1.67 18.68
C ARG A 52 -4.02 2.64 18.93
N LEU A 53 -3.74 3.95 18.75
CA LEU A 53 -4.76 4.99 18.88
C LEU A 53 -5.85 4.82 17.81
N MET A 54 -5.47 4.64 16.55
CA MET A 54 -6.42 4.44 15.45
C MET A 54 -7.27 3.19 15.66
N ALA A 55 -6.68 2.07 16.07
CA ALA A 55 -7.42 0.84 16.36
C ALA A 55 -8.50 1.03 17.44
N LYS A 56 -8.22 1.87 18.45
CA LYS A 56 -9.18 2.19 19.52
C LYS A 56 -10.42 2.93 18.99
N TYR A 57 -10.27 3.74 17.95
CA TYR A 57 -11.34 4.58 17.40
C TYR A 57 -11.91 4.07 16.06
N GLY A 58 -11.68 2.80 15.72
CA GLY A 58 -12.23 2.16 14.52
C GLY A 58 -11.28 2.09 13.34
N GLY A 59 -10.36 3.03 13.20
CA GLY A 59 -9.29 3.03 12.18
C GLY A 59 -9.73 2.83 10.73
N PRO A 60 -8.81 2.90 9.77
CA PRO A 60 -9.05 2.60 8.37
C PRO A 60 -9.03 1.09 8.08
N ASP A 61 -9.39 0.72 6.85
CA ASP A 61 -9.41 -0.67 6.38
C ASP A 61 -8.03 -1.23 6.05
N LEU A 62 -7.09 -0.34 5.68
CA LEU A 62 -5.72 -0.68 5.27
C LEU A 62 -4.71 0.21 5.98
N TYR A 63 -3.65 -0.41 6.49
CA TYR A 63 -2.51 0.30 7.08
C TYR A 63 -1.28 0.19 6.21
N VAL A 64 -0.46 1.25 6.19
CA VAL A 64 0.84 1.28 5.53
C VAL A 64 1.86 1.73 6.56
N THR A 65 2.98 1.01 6.71
CA THR A 65 4.02 1.40 7.66
C THR A 65 4.69 2.71 7.25
N GLU A 66 5.33 3.37 8.20
CA GLU A 66 6.43 4.27 7.86
C GLU A 66 7.40 3.55 6.92
N TYR A 67 8.15 4.32 6.09
CA TYR A 67 9.01 3.67 5.11
C TYR A 67 10.33 3.16 5.72
N PHE A 68 10.69 1.93 5.37
CA PHE A 68 12.04 1.41 5.54
C PHE A 68 13.00 2.11 4.58
N ARG A 69 14.06 2.72 5.13
CA ARG A 69 15.09 3.42 4.32
C ARG A 69 16.05 2.41 3.73
N VAL A 70 15.93 2.20 2.42
CA VAL A 70 16.71 1.18 1.72
C VAL A 70 17.90 1.82 1.01
N ARG A 71 19.09 1.41 1.43
CA ARG A 71 20.37 1.77 0.84
C ARG A 71 21.34 0.59 0.97
N GLU A 72 22.50 0.69 0.38
CA GLU A 72 23.55 -0.30 0.56
C GLU A 72 23.84 -0.50 2.06
N GLY A 73 23.92 -1.76 2.49
CA GLY A 73 24.17 -2.12 3.89
C GLY A 73 23.05 -1.81 4.89
N SER A 74 21.90 -1.22 4.47
CA SER A 74 20.78 -0.96 5.40
C SER A 74 20.17 -2.26 5.93
N ARG A 75 19.67 -2.19 7.16
CA ARG A 75 18.88 -3.25 7.82
C ARG A 75 17.47 -2.73 8.09
N LEU A 76 16.53 -3.62 8.40
CA LEU A 76 15.17 -3.22 8.78
C LEU A 76 15.20 -2.42 10.08
N GLU A 77 14.57 -1.26 10.07
CA GLU A 77 14.40 -0.41 11.25
C GLU A 77 13.47 -1.10 12.27
N LYS A 78 14.01 -1.44 13.45
CA LYS A 78 13.28 -2.16 14.50
C LYS A 78 11.97 -1.47 14.94
N PRO A 79 11.88 -0.14 15.08
CA PRO A 79 10.62 0.52 15.43
C PRO A 79 9.53 0.27 14.39
N ILE A 80 9.86 0.39 13.09
CA ILE A 80 8.91 0.16 11.98
C ILE A 80 8.50 -1.31 11.92
N LEU A 81 9.47 -2.22 12.09
CA LEU A 81 9.19 -3.66 12.12
C LEU A 81 8.24 -4.05 13.26
N LYS A 82 8.29 -3.35 14.39
CA LYS A 82 7.34 -3.56 15.51
C LYS A 82 5.90 -3.25 15.09
N SER A 83 5.65 -2.27 14.23
CA SER A 83 4.30 -1.97 13.73
C SER A 83 3.71 -3.15 12.96
N ILE A 84 4.55 -3.94 12.29
CA ILE A 84 4.15 -5.17 11.59
C ILE A 84 3.94 -6.32 12.58
N THR A 85 4.95 -6.62 13.41
CA THR A 85 4.94 -7.82 14.27
C THR A 85 4.00 -7.71 15.46
N GLN A 86 3.65 -6.50 15.88
CA GLN A 86 2.72 -6.21 16.97
C GLN A 86 1.43 -5.54 16.47
N ASN A 87 1.11 -5.65 15.18
CA ASN A 87 -0.05 -4.98 14.57
C ASN A 87 -1.31 -5.11 15.45
N PRO A 88 -1.77 -4.01 16.08
CA PRO A 88 -2.89 -4.05 17.01
C PRO A 88 -4.24 -3.90 16.31
N THR A 89 -4.23 -3.68 15.00
CA THR A 89 -5.42 -3.21 14.28
C THR A 89 -6.30 -4.36 13.77
N GLY A 90 -5.74 -5.57 13.66
CA GLY A 90 -6.41 -6.71 13.01
C GLY A 90 -6.66 -6.49 11.51
N LYS A 91 -6.14 -5.42 10.93
CA LYS A 91 -6.28 -5.05 9.51
C LYS A 91 -5.01 -5.38 8.73
N PRO A 92 -5.09 -5.55 7.39
CA PRO A 92 -3.90 -5.78 6.59
C PRO A 92 -2.94 -4.58 6.65
N ALA A 93 -1.64 -4.87 6.69
CA ALA A 93 -0.58 -3.88 6.76
C ALA A 93 0.43 -4.07 5.64
N LEU A 94 0.68 -3.03 4.85
CA LEU A 94 1.70 -2.99 3.81
C LEU A 94 3.02 -2.48 4.43
N ALA A 95 4.14 -3.10 4.05
CA ALA A 95 5.47 -2.62 4.40
C ALA A 95 5.99 -1.67 3.32
N GLN A 96 6.17 -0.39 3.64
CA GLN A 96 6.62 0.60 2.66
C GLN A 96 8.15 0.68 2.61
N LEU A 97 8.69 0.69 1.39
CA LEU A 97 10.11 0.87 1.08
C LEU A 97 10.36 2.25 0.46
N ILE A 98 11.49 2.86 0.76
CA ILE A 98 11.99 4.03 0.05
C ILE A 98 13.47 3.86 -0.26
N GLY A 99 13.86 4.07 -1.52
CA GLY A 99 15.25 3.91 -2.00
C GLY A 99 15.31 3.92 -3.52
N ASN A 100 16.54 3.81 -4.05
CA ASN A 100 16.81 3.76 -5.49
C ASN A 100 17.87 2.70 -5.86
N HIS A 101 18.50 2.05 -4.88
CA HIS A 101 19.49 1.02 -5.11
C HIS A 101 18.82 -0.34 -5.26
N ILE A 102 18.65 -0.80 -6.50
CA ILE A 102 17.88 -2.01 -6.86
C ILE A 102 18.30 -3.25 -6.07
N PRO A 103 19.61 -3.62 -5.96
CA PRO A 103 19.99 -4.81 -5.20
C PRO A 103 19.56 -4.78 -3.74
N SER A 104 19.62 -3.60 -3.10
CA SER A 104 19.18 -3.44 -1.72
C SER A 104 17.66 -3.46 -1.59
N LEU A 105 16.92 -2.89 -2.54
CA LEU A 105 15.46 -2.97 -2.58
C LEU A 105 14.99 -4.42 -2.67
N ILE A 106 15.58 -5.21 -3.57
CA ILE A 106 15.30 -6.66 -3.72
C ILE A 106 15.57 -7.39 -2.41
N ARG A 107 16.77 -7.20 -1.83
CA ARG A 107 17.14 -7.84 -0.56
C ARG A 107 16.14 -7.53 0.54
N THR A 108 15.83 -6.24 0.73
CA THR A 108 14.92 -5.78 1.79
C THR A 108 13.49 -6.26 1.57
N ALA A 109 13.01 -6.26 0.32
CA ALA A 109 11.70 -6.80 -0.02
C ALA A 109 11.59 -8.30 0.27
N ARG A 110 12.64 -9.09 -0.03
CA ARG A 110 12.69 -10.51 0.29
C ARG A 110 12.71 -10.77 1.81
N GLU A 111 13.48 -9.99 2.56
CA GLU A 111 13.52 -10.06 4.02
C GLU A 111 12.15 -9.75 4.64
N LEU A 112 11.49 -8.67 4.20
CA LEU A 112 10.16 -8.28 4.70
C LEU A 112 9.08 -9.33 4.41
N GLN A 113 9.17 -10.08 3.33
CA GLN A 113 8.23 -11.16 3.02
C GLN A 113 8.28 -12.33 4.01
N GLN A 114 9.29 -12.39 4.90
CA GLN A 114 9.35 -13.36 6.00
C GLN A 114 8.53 -12.90 7.24
N HIS A 115 7.97 -11.69 7.19
CA HIS A 115 7.16 -11.11 8.26
C HIS A 115 5.67 -11.14 7.90
N PRO A 116 4.74 -10.98 8.87
CA PRO A 116 3.30 -11.03 8.64
C PRO A 116 2.77 -9.75 7.98
N ILE A 117 3.26 -9.43 6.79
CA ILE A 117 2.84 -8.30 5.97
C ILE A 117 1.82 -8.73 4.90
N ALA A 118 0.94 -7.82 4.55
CA ALA A 118 -0.06 -8.02 3.51
C ALA A 118 0.49 -7.77 2.09
N GLY A 119 1.54 -6.97 1.98
CA GLY A 119 2.20 -6.64 0.72
C GLY A 119 3.41 -5.72 0.94
N ILE A 120 4.13 -5.48 -0.14
CA ILE A 120 5.22 -4.49 -0.24
C ILE A 120 4.68 -3.25 -0.94
N ASP A 121 4.95 -2.07 -0.40
CA ASP A 121 4.63 -0.78 -1.02
C ASP A 121 5.91 0.00 -1.36
N LEU A 122 5.99 0.59 -2.55
CA LEU A 122 7.10 1.44 -2.95
C LEU A 122 6.72 2.92 -2.85
N ASN A 123 7.49 3.69 -2.10
CA ASN A 123 7.31 5.14 -1.99
C ASN A 123 8.00 5.88 -3.16
N LEU A 124 7.19 6.47 -4.03
CA LEU A 124 7.60 7.38 -5.11
C LEU A 124 7.08 8.82 -4.90
N GLY A 125 6.69 9.18 -3.66
CA GLY A 125 6.01 10.46 -3.41
C GLY A 125 6.58 11.32 -2.29
N CYS A 126 7.57 10.85 -1.51
CA CYS A 126 8.11 11.61 -0.38
C CYS A 126 8.71 12.94 -0.85
N PRO A 127 8.21 14.11 -0.35
CA PRO A 127 8.66 15.43 -0.79
C PRO A 127 9.82 15.97 0.05
N ALA A 128 10.35 15.21 0.99
CA ALA A 128 11.40 15.68 1.89
C ALA A 128 12.72 15.92 1.13
N PRO A 129 13.36 17.10 1.26
CA PRO A 129 14.61 17.41 0.58
C PRO A 129 15.73 16.40 0.83
N VAL A 130 15.81 15.86 2.03
CA VAL A 130 16.80 14.84 2.41
C VAL A 130 16.59 13.51 1.66
N VAL A 131 15.40 13.27 1.11
CA VAL A 131 15.05 12.11 0.32
C VAL A 131 15.22 12.37 -1.17
N TYR A 132 14.52 13.38 -1.72
CA TYR A 132 14.52 13.59 -3.17
C TYR A 132 15.88 14.05 -3.74
N LYS A 133 16.73 14.71 -2.94
CA LYS A 133 18.11 15.03 -3.33
C LYS A 133 19.00 13.79 -3.54
N LYS A 134 18.61 12.67 -2.92
CA LYS A 134 19.26 11.37 -3.12
C LYS A 134 18.59 10.53 -4.21
N CYS A 135 17.79 11.13 -5.08
CA CYS A 135 17.03 10.45 -6.13
C CYS A 135 16.18 9.28 -5.60
N ALA A 136 15.58 9.44 -4.40
CA ALA A 136 14.66 8.47 -3.81
C ALA A 136 13.28 9.10 -3.58
N GLY A 137 12.26 8.29 -3.30
CA GLY A 137 10.90 8.77 -3.11
C GLY A 137 10.44 9.63 -4.28
N GLY A 138 9.92 10.84 -4.02
CA GLY A 138 9.49 11.76 -5.07
C GLY A 138 10.59 12.18 -6.05
N GLY A 139 11.87 12.05 -5.68
CA GLY A 139 12.99 12.34 -6.55
C GLY A 139 13.08 11.43 -7.78
N LEU A 140 12.60 10.19 -7.67
CA LEU A 140 12.54 9.23 -8.78
C LEU A 140 11.58 9.65 -9.90
N LEU A 141 10.59 10.50 -9.61
CA LEU A 141 9.61 10.94 -10.63
C LEU A 141 10.23 11.81 -11.74
N ARG A 142 11.49 12.20 -11.60
CA ARG A 142 12.27 12.88 -12.66
C ARG A 142 12.80 11.91 -13.72
N ASP A 143 12.85 10.61 -13.40
CA ASP A 143 13.42 9.58 -14.25
C ASP A 143 12.48 8.38 -14.36
N PRO A 144 11.51 8.43 -15.29
CA PRO A 144 10.59 7.30 -15.53
C PRO A 144 11.30 6.00 -15.90
N ALA A 145 12.46 6.06 -16.56
CA ALA A 145 13.23 4.86 -16.91
C ALA A 145 13.79 4.16 -15.65
N GLN A 146 14.27 4.94 -14.68
CA GLN A 146 14.70 4.40 -13.39
C GLN A 146 13.51 3.83 -12.59
N VAL A 147 12.33 4.47 -12.66
CA VAL A 147 11.09 3.94 -12.06
C VAL A 147 10.75 2.58 -12.69
N ASP A 148 10.77 2.47 -14.03
CA ASP A 148 10.52 1.22 -14.75
C ASP A 148 11.47 0.10 -14.32
N ALA A 149 12.77 0.39 -14.25
CA ALA A 149 13.78 -0.58 -13.81
C ALA A 149 13.55 -1.06 -12.36
N ILE A 150 13.25 -0.14 -11.43
CA ILE A 150 12.98 -0.48 -10.02
C ILE A 150 11.71 -1.33 -9.90
N LEU A 151 10.63 -0.95 -10.57
CA LEU A 151 9.36 -1.68 -10.52
C LEU A 151 9.49 -3.08 -11.08
N GLY A 152 10.19 -3.25 -12.21
CA GLY A 152 10.46 -4.56 -12.79
C GLY A 152 11.23 -5.46 -11.82
N ALA A 153 12.32 -4.97 -11.27
CA ALA A 153 13.15 -5.72 -10.33
C ALA A 153 12.39 -6.10 -9.04
N LEU A 154 11.55 -5.20 -8.52
CA LEU A 154 10.71 -5.49 -7.36
C LEU A 154 9.58 -6.46 -7.71
N ARG A 155 8.95 -6.33 -8.88
CA ARG A 155 7.90 -7.26 -9.30
C ARG A 155 8.41 -8.70 -9.35
N ASP A 156 9.61 -8.90 -9.85
CA ASP A 156 10.25 -10.23 -9.92
C ASP A 156 10.56 -10.80 -8.52
N ALA A 157 10.97 -9.94 -7.60
CA ALA A 157 11.37 -10.32 -6.24
C ALA A 157 10.19 -10.52 -5.27
N VAL A 158 9.06 -9.82 -5.49
CA VAL A 158 7.91 -9.80 -4.58
C VAL A 158 6.88 -10.83 -5.03
N LYS A 159 6.55 -11.81 -4.18
CA LYS A 159 5.57 -12.89 -4.44
C LYS A 159 4.20 -12.67 -3.79
N ILE A 160 4.09 -11.64 -2.97
CA ILE A 160 2.87 -11.17 -2.33
C ILE A 160 2.37 -9.91 -3.06
N PRO A 161 1.24 -9.28 -2.67
CA PRO A 161 0.81 -8.02 -3.25
C PRO A 161 1.92 -6.97 -3.28
N PHE A 162 2.05 -6.30 -4.44
CA PHE A 162 3.00 -5.21 -4.66
C PHE A 162 2.23 -3.94 -5.03
N THR A 163 2.44 -2.88 -4.26
CA THR A 163 1.73 -1.61 -4.40
C THR A 163 2.70 -0.44 -4.55
N VAL A 164 2.19 0.68 -5.02
CA VAL A 164 2.99 1.90 -5.20
C VAL A 164 2.24 3.09 -4.62
N LYS A 165 2.94 3.95 -3.88
CA LYS A 165 2.42 5.26 -3.49
C LYS A 165 3.21 6.36 -4.17
N THR A 166 2.56 7.17 -5.00
CA THR A 166 3.18 8.18 -5.85
C THR A 166 2.57 9.57 -5.68
N ARG A 167 3.23 10.57 -6.27
CA ARG A 167 2.68 11.86 -6.65
C ARG A 167 2.57 11.94 -8.17
N ILE A 168 1.91 13.01 -8.68
CA ILE A 168 1.67 13.20 -10.13
C ILE A 168 2.89 13.71 -10.91
N GLY A 169 4.02 13.90 -10.25
CA GLY A 169 5.28 14.34 -10.84
C GLY A 169 6.19 15.00 -9.82
N PHE A 170 7.41 15.38 -10.24
CA PHE A 170 8.32 16.11 -9.37
C PHE A 170 7.98 17.62 -9.36
N ASP A 171 8.06 18.28 -10.48
CA ASP A 171 7.71 19.69 -10.74
C ASP A 171 6.68 19.82 -11.87
N ASP A 172 6.74 18.96 -12.88
CA ASP A 172 5.81 18.89 -14.00
C ASP A 172 4.88 17.70 -13.88
N PRO A 173 3.55 17.89 -13.76
CA PRO A 173 2.59 16.81 -13.69
C PRO A 173 2.42 16.04 -15.02
N ALA A 174 2.87 16.59 -16.17
CA ALA A 174 2.79 15.91 -17.45
C ALA A 174 3.59 14.58 -17.49
N VAL A 175 4.59 14.44 -16.61
CA VAL A 175 5.32 13.16 -16.47
C VAL A 175 4.43 12.00 -16.01
N PHE A 176 3.30 12.30 -15.37
CA PHE A 176 2.38 11.26 -14.89
C PHE A 176 1.86 10.37 -16.02
N GLU A 177 1.59 10.95 -17.18
CA GLU A 177 1.16 10.20 -18.38
C GLU A 177 2.22 9.19 -18.85
N LYS A 178 3.50 9.44 -18.57
CA LYS A 178 4.59 8.50 -18.86
C LYS A 178 4.73 7.41 -17.78
N LEU A 179 4.26 7.67 -16.56
CA LEU A 179 4.33 6.73 -15.45
C LEU A 179 3.18 5.73 -15.46
N LEU A 180 1.98 6.11 -15.93
CA LEU A 180 0.81 5.24 -15.96
C LEU A 180 1.07 3.92 -16.72
N PRO A 181 1.60 3.92 -17.96
CA PRO A 181 1.91 2.67 -18.66
C PRO A 181 3.00 1.84 -17.96
N ILE A 182 3.91 2.47 -17.22
CA ILE A 182 4.92 1.76 -16.43
C ILE A 182 4.24 1.01 -15.26
N PHE A 183 3.33 1.66 -14.53
CA PHE A 183 2.58 0.99 -13.46
C PHE A 183 1.75 -0.18 -13.99
N ALA A 184 1.07 -0.01 -15.12
CA ALA A 184 0.31 -1.09 -15.79
C ALA A 184 1.21 -2.26 -16.20
N LYS A 185 2.36 -1.98 -16.84
CA LYS A 185 3.35 -2.97 -17.29
C LYS A 185 3.80 -3.90 -16.17
N HIS A 186 4.02 -3.38 -14.97
CA HIS A 186 4.52 -4.15 -13.85
C HIS A 186 3.42 -4.77 -12.96
N SER A 187 2.16 -4.73 -13.39
CA SER A 187 1.04 -5.41 -12.74
C SER A 187 1.00 -5.17 -11.23
N ILE A 188 1.09 -3.89 -10.84
CA ILE A 188 0.93 -3.50 -9.43
C ILE A 188 -0.49 -3.81 -8.96
N ASN A 189 -0.66 -4.13 -7.67
CA ASN A 189 -1.94 -4.54 -7.12
C ASN A 189 -2.79 -3.39 -6.57
N LEU A 190 -2.19 -2.22 -6.38
CA LEU A 190 -2.85 -0.99 -5.93
C LEU A 190 -1.93 0.19 -6.22
N LEU A 191 -2.48 1.29 -6.75
CA LEU A 191 -1.79 2.57 -6.83
C LEU A 191 -2.41 3.56 -5.84
N THR A 192 -1.60 4.19 -4.98
CA THR A 192 -2.04 5.36 -4.20
C THR A 192 -1.47 6.63 -4.82
N VAL A 193 -2.34 7.54 -5.24
CA VAL A 193 -1.95 8.79 -5.91
C VAL A 193 -2.21 10.00 -5.02
N HIS A 194 -1.16 10.71 -4.63
CA HIS A 194 -1.31 12.04 -4.09
C HIS A 194 -1.38 13.05 -5.25
N GLY A 195 -2.53 13.67 -5.46
CA GLY A 195 -2.80 14.57 -6.58
C GLY A 195 -2.09 15.91 -6.49
N ARG A 196 -0.79 15.91 -6.17
CA ARG A 196 0.13 17.06 -6.19
C ARG A 196 1.50 16.62 -6.67
N THR A 197 2.25 17.54 -7.27
CA THR A 197 3.68 17.35 -7.54
C THR A 197 4.49 17.38 -6.23
N VAL A 198 5.77 16.95 -6.30
CA VAL A 198 6.68 17.04 -5.15
C VAL A 198 6.95 18.51 -4.78
N ARG A 199 7.08 19.38 -5.77
CA ARG A 199 7.34 20.83 -5.59
C ARG A 199 6.18 21.57 -4.93
N GLU A 200 4.95 21.21 -5.25
CA GLU A 200 3.75 21.78 -4.61
C GLU A 200 3.68 21.45 -3.12
N GLY A 201 4.21 20.31 -2.72
CA GLY A 201 4.20 19.88 -1.32
C GLY A 201 2.79 19.70 -0.77
N TYR A 202 2.32 20.68 0.03
CA TYR A 202 0.98 20.75 0.60
C TYR A 202 0.32 22.12 0.38
N ARG A 203 0.89 22.99 -0.47
CA ARG A 203 0.51 24.39 -0.61
C ARG A 203 -0.54 24.66 -1.67
N SER A 204 -0.63 23.84 -2.71
CA SER A 204 -1.63 23.95 -3.78
C SER A 204 -2.92 23.21 -3.50
N GLY A 205 -3.91 23.35 -4.38
CA GLY A 205 -5.02 22.44 -4.49
C GLY A 205 -4.59 21.00 -4.82
N VAL A 206 -5.49 20.06 -4.68
CA VAL A 206 -5.25 18.66 -5.13
C VAL A 206 -5.83 18.52 -6.53
N HIS A 207 -5.03 18.01 -7.46
CA HIS A 207 -5.43 17.75 -8.85
C HIS A 207 -6.09 16.37 -8.93
N TYR A 208 -7.38 16.30 -8.62
CA TYR A 208 -8.15 15.04 -8.64
C TYR A 208 -8.35 14.49 -10.05
N ASP A 209 -8.29 15.33 -11.09
CA ASP A 209 -8.33 14.92 -12.51
C ASP A 209 -7.20 13.95 -12.88
N PHE A 210 -5.99 14.09 -12.32
CA PHE A 210 -4.92 13.11 -12.50
C PHE A 210 -5.22 11.77 -11.80
N ILE A 211 -5.97 11.79 -10.69
CA ILE A 211 -6.40 10.57 -10.02
C ILE A 211 -7.44 9.85 -10.89
N ALA A 212 -8.41 10.57 -11.45
CA ALA A 212 -9.38 10.02 -12.38
C ALA A 212 -8.69 9.35 -13.61
N ARG A 213 -7.70 10.02 -14.20
CA ARG A 213 -6.89 9.44 -15.29
C ARG A 213 -6.19 8.13 -14.88
N ALA A 214 -5.70 8.05 -13.64
CA ALA A 214 -5.10 6.81 -13.15
C ALA A 214 -6.14 5.69 -13.02
N VAL A 215 -7.37 6.00 -12.58
CA VAL A 215 -8.48 5.05 -12.51
C VAL A 215 -8.83 4.52 -13.89
N GLU A 216 -8.90 5.39 -14.90
CA GLU A 216 -9.19 5.01 -16.28
C GLU A 216 -8.07 4.17 -16.94
N ALA A 217 -6.81 4.50 -16.62
CA ALA A 217 -5.65 3.92 -17.31
C ALA A 217 -5.17 2.58 -16.72
N LEU A 218 -5.50 2.28 -15.45
CA LEU A 218 -4.89 1.16 -14.75
C LEU A 218 -5.87 0.00 -14.50
N PRO A 219 -5.42 -1.24 -14.65
CA PRO A 219 -6.24 -2.42 -14.37
C PRO A 219 -6.35 -2.74 -12.86
N CYS A 220 -5.68 -1.97 -11.99
CA CYS A 220 -5.71 -2.15 -10.54
C CYS A 220 -6.49 -1.03 -9.86
N PRO A 221 -7.00 -1.24 -8.64
CA PRO A 221 -7.60 -0.18 -7.84
C PRO A 221 -6.67 1.01 -7.63
N VAL A 222 -7.24 2.21 -7.52
CA VAL A 222 -6.53 3.46 -7.22
C VAL A 222 -7.07 4.05 -5.92
N LEU A 223 -6.17 4.41 -4.99
CA LEU A 223 -6.50 5.15 -3.79
C LEU A 223 -6.19 6.65 -3.97
N ALA A 224 -7.23 7.47 -3.86
CA ALA A 224 -7.09 8.92 -3.86
C ALA A 224 -6.46 9.41 -2.55
N ASN A 225 -5.44 10.26 -2.65
CA ASN A 225 -4.76 10.87 -1.52
C ASN A 225 -4.58 12.38 -1.70
N GLY A 226 -4.78 13.12 -0.64
CA GLY A 226 -4.65 14.57 -0.57
C GLY A 226 -5.94 15.25 -0.12
N ASN A 227 -5.88 15.99 0.99
CA ASN A 227 -6.98 16.77 1.56
C ASN A 227 -8.29 15.99 1.83
N VAL A 228 -8.21 14.68 2.04
CA VAL A 228 -9.36 13.86 2.45
C VAL A 228 -9.44 13.87 3.99
N TYR A 229 -10.11 14.84 4.56
CA TYR A 229 -10.17 15.10 6.01
C TYR A 229 -11.57 14.94 6.62
N SER A 230 -12.54 14.50 5.81
CA SER A 230 -13.89 14.22 6.28
C SER A 230 -14.58 13.18 5.40
N ALA A 231 -15.62 12.54 5.92
CA ALA A 231 -16.45 11.60 5.15
C ALA A 231 -17.11 12.28 3.93
N ALA A 232 -17.61 13.52 4.11
CA ALA A 232 -18.18 14.29 3.01
C ALA A 232 -17.15 14.57 1.91
N LYS A 233 -15.90 14.92 2.29
CA LYS A 233 -14.82 15.09 1.30
C LYS A 233 -14.44 13.79 0.63
N ALA A 234 -14.42 12.67 1.35
CA ALA A 234 -14.18 11.37 0.77
C ALA A 234 -15.24 11.00 -0.28
N ALA A 235 -16.51 11.20 0.04
CA ALA A 235 -17.61 10.98 -0.90
C ALA A 235 -17.50 11.85 -2.16
N ALA A 236 -17.17 13.15 -2.00
CA ALA A 236 -16.95 14.05 -3.13
C ALA A 236 -15.77 13.58 -4.01
N VAL A 237 -14.64 13.19 -3.41
CA VAL A 237 -13.49 12.69 -4.17
C VAL A 237 -13.83 11.41 -4.92
N LEU A 238 -14.57 10.48 -4.31
CA LEU A 238 -15.02 9.26 -4.99
C LEU A 238 -15.92 9.60 -6.19
N ALA A 239 -16.83 10.59 -6.05
CA ALA A 239 -17.69 11.03 -7.15
C ALA A 239 -16.91 11.72 -8.29
N ASP A 240 -15.84 12.45 -7.95
CA ASP A 240 -15.01 13.18 -8.91
C ASP A 240 -14.00 12.27 -9.64
N THR A 241 -13.67 11.11 -9.08
CA THR A 241 -12.60 10.23 -9.61
C THR A 241 -13.09 8.86 -10.11
N HIS A 242 -14.40 8.56 -9.89
CA HIS A 242 -15.09 7.30 -10.28
C HIS A 242 -14.53 6.04 -9.61
#